data_bf1e66bdd5fd2b86614f495882015b3e
#
_entry.id   bf1e66bdd5fd2b86614f495882015b3e
#
_cell.length_a   1.000
_cell.length_b   1.000
_cell.length_c   1.000
_cell.angle_alpha   90.00
_cell.angle_beta   90.00
_cell.angle_gamma   90.00
#
_symmetry.space_group_name_H-M   'P 1'
#
loop_
_entity.id
_entity.type
_entity.pdbx_description
1 polymer ?
#
loop_
_entity_poly.entity_id
_entity_poly.type
_entity_poly.pdbx_seq_one_letter_code
_entity_poly.pdbx_strand_id
1 'polypeptide(L)'
;MTMEPEVGDTESRAERKERTRRAILDAALALAADSNLAAISLRQVAKQVGVVPTAFYRHFGSLELLGLALVDESFRSLREMLLDVWRHAPEYRDFIDGSLPIVAQHVRENRSHYAFIARERTAGPPRVREAIGHEIDLITRELATDIARSGAADHYSSTDIGLLADLIVSFVVTMAERLVDDPDSEARTLAQARTQLRMLLVGAVNWRSREPG
;
A
#
# COMPACT_ATOMS: atom_id res chain seq x y z
N MET A 1 50.95 -12.89 23.70
CA MET A 1 49.66 -13.60 23.47
C MET A 1 48.59 -12.69 24.00
N THR A 2 48.15 -11.76 23.12
CA THR A 2 47.22 -10.68 23.46
C THR A 2 45.81 -11.18 23.20
N MET A 3 45.04 -11.34 24.26
CA MET A 3 43.64 -11.75 24.23
C MET A 3 42.83 -10.51 23.81
N GLU A 4 42.29 -10.53 22.60
CA GLU A 4 41.26 -9.56 22.17
C GLU A 4 39.97 -9.85 22.95
N PRO A 5 39.27 -8.83 23.47
CA PRO A 5 37.98 -9.02 24.08
C PRO A 5 36.95 -9.32 22.96
N GLU A 6 36.29 -10.47 23.00
CA GLU A 6 35.05 -10.71 22.27
C GLU A 6 34.02 -9.63 22.68
N VAL A 7 33.75 -8.73 21.77
CA VAL A 7 32.61 -7.81 21.85
C VAL A 7 31.35 -8.66 21.60
N GLY A 8 30.84 -9.28 22.64
CA GLY A 8 29.52 -9.89 22.63
C GLY A 8 28.50 -8.79 22.41
N ASP A 9 27.90 -8.79 21.23
CA ASP A 9 26.77 -7.94 20.82
C ASP A 9 25.59 -8.21 21.76
N THR A 10 25.53 -7.50 22.89
CA THR A 10 24.45 -7.58 23.87
C THR A 10 23.29 -6.74 23.36
N GLU A 11 22.46 -7.35 22.51
CA GLU A 11 21.20 -6.78 22.06
C GLU A 11 20.42 -6.20 23.24
N SER A 12 20.09 -4.93 23.17
CA SER A 12 19.32 -4.22 24.20
C SER A 12 17.91 -4.80 24.33
N ARG A 13 17.30 -4.60 25.50
CA ARG A 13 15.90 -5.00 25.74
C ARG A 13 14.93 -4.33 24.76
N ALA A 14 15.22 -3.12 24.33
CA ALA A 14 14.43 -2.38 23.36
C ALA A 14 14.53 -2.99 21.96
N GLU A 15 15.72 -3.32 21.50
CA GLU A 15 15.98 -3.99 20.21
C GLU A 15 15.32 -5.35 20.13
N ARG A 16 15.42 -6.15 21.19
CA ARG A 16 14.73 -7.46 21.28
C ARG A 16 13.22 -7.31 21.23
N LYS A 17 12.67 -6.27 21.88
CA LYS A 17 11.24 -5.97 21.85
C LYS A 17 10.79 -5.62 20.43
N GLU A 18 11.54 -4.76 19.74
CA GLU A 18 11.21 -4.34 18.38
C GLU A 18 11.35 -5.49 17.39
N ARG A 19 12.40 -6.29 17.48
CA ARG A 19 12.56 -7.50 16.66
C ARG A 19 11.39 -8.47 16.82
N THR A 20 10.93 -8.69 18.07
CA THR A 20 9.78 -9.57 18.30
C THR A 20 8.50 -8.97 17.75
N ARG A 21 8.31 -7.65 17.87
CA ARG A 21 7.18 -6.94 17.30
C ARG A 21 7.16 -7.10 15.77
N ARG A 22 8.30 -6.93 15.11
CA ARG A 22 8.47 -7.11 13.68
C ARG A 22 8.15 -8.54 13.26
N ALA A 23 8.71 -9.53 13.93
CA ALA A 23 8.43 -10.93 13.65
C ALA A 23 6.93 -11.29 13.76
N ILE A 24 6.20 -10.67 14.69
CA ILE A 24 4.75 -10.84 14.82
C ILE A 24 4.01 -10.24 13.59
N LEU A 25 4.40 -9.05 13.13
CA LEU A 25 3.82 -8.43 11.93
C LEU A 25 4.09 -9.28 10.70
N ASP A 26 5.33 -9.71 10.48
CA ASP A 26 5.72 -10.54 9.34
C ASP A 26 4.97 -11.88 9.33
N ALA A 27 4.85 -12.54 10.48
CA ALA A 27 4.12 -13.80 10.62
C ALA A 27 2.61 -13.62 10.34
N ALA A 28 2.01 -12.54 10.85
CA ALA A 28 0.61 -12.24 10.61
C ALA A 28 0.34 -11.91 9.13
N LEU A 29 1.23 -11.13 8.51
CA LEU A 29 1.15 -10.80 7.09
C LEU A 29 1.26 -12.06 6.21
N ALA A 30 2.19 -12.96 6.52
CA ALA A 30 2.34 -14.23 5.82
C ALA A 30 1.09 -15.13 5.96
N LEU A 31 0.49 -15.20 7.15
CA LEU A 31 -0.76 -15.94 7.37
C LEU A 31 -1.95 -15.29 6.66
N ALA A 32 -1.99 -13.97 6.59
CA ALA A 32 -3.04 -13.22 5.90
C ALA A 32 -2.89 -13.25 4.38
N ALA A 33 -1.73 -13.65 3.85
CA ALA A 33 -1.51 -13.76 2.41
C ALA A 33 -2.45 -14.80 1.76
N ASP A 34 -2.81 -15.89 2.47
CA ASP A 34 -3.67 -16.96 1.98
C ASP A 34 -5.08 -16.96 2.58
N SER A 35 -5.33 -16.10 3.59
CA SER A 35 -6.61 -15.99 4.28
C SER A 35 -6.92 -14.54 4.65
N ASN A 36 -8.02 -14.27 5.34
CA ASN A 36 -8.28 -12.96 5.93
C ASN A 36 -7.89 -12.93 7.42
N LEU A 37 -7.75 -11.71 7.96
CA LEU A 37 -7.37 -11.50 9.36
C LEU A 37 -8.35 -12.15 10.34
N ALA A 38 -9.64 -12.23 10.00
CA ALA A 38 -10.66 -12.85 10.84
C ALA A 38 -10.51 -14.38 10.96
N ALA A 39 -9.87 -15.02 9.98
CA ALA A 39 -9.61 -16.46 9.97
C ALA A 39 -8.32 -16.84 10.72
N ILE A 40 -7.49 -15.84 11.08
CA ILE A 40 -6.22 -16.06 11.80
C ILE A 40 -6.48 -16.02 13.30
N SER A 41 -5.80 -16.88 14.04
CA SER A 41 -5.81 -16.85 15.50
C SER A 41 -4.50 -16.33 16.07
N LEU A 42 -4.57 -15.64 17.22
CA LEU A 42 -3.39 -15.22 17.97
C LEU A 42 -2.41 -16.35 18.26
N ARG A 43 -2.96 -17.57 18.51
CA ARG A 43 -2.16 -18.78 18.77
C ARG A 43 -1.35 -19.19 17.54
N GLN A 44 -1.93 -19.07 16.33
CA GLN A 44 -1.21 -19.36 15.09
C GLN A 44 -0.05 -18.39 14.89
N VAL A 45 -0.28 -17.09 15.06
CA VAL A 45 0.78 -16.07 14.95
C VAL A 45 1.88 -16.31 16.00
N ALA A 46 1.51 -16.50 17.27
CA ALA A 46 2.48 -16.76 18.35
C ALA A 46 3.30 -18.03 18.10
N LYS A 47 2.67 -19.09 17.60
CA LYS A 47 3.33 -20.35 17.24
C LYS A 47 4.34 -20.15 16.10
N GLN A 48 3.98 -19.39 15.08
CA GLN A 48 4.86 -19.13 13.94
C GLN A 48 6.10 -18.31 14.32
N VAL A 49 5.96 -17.38 15.26
CA VAL A 49 7.07 -16.57 15.80
C VAL A 49 7.89 -17.32 16.86
N GLY A 50 7.36 -18.43 17.40
CA GLY A 50 8.02 -19.16 18.48
C GLY A 50 7.88 -18.47 19.85
N VAL A 51 6.84 -17.65 20.06
CA VAL A 51 6.60 -16.97 21.34
C VAL A 51 5.38 -17.55 22.05
N VAL A 52 5.35 -17.44 23.38
CA VAL A 52 4.15 -17.80 24.14
C VAL A 52 3.03 -16.77 23.91
N PRO A 53 1.76 -17.17 23.94
CA PRO A 53 0.63 -16.24 23.70
C PRO A 53 0.64 -15.01 24.60
N THR A 54 1.11 -15.13 25.87
CA THR A 54 1.23 -14.01 26.79
C THR A 54 2.28 -12.98 26.35
N ALA A 55 3.33 -13.40 25.61
CA ALA A 55 4.31 -12.49 25.04
C ALA A 55 3.70 -11.68 23.86
N PHE A 56 2.82 -12.28 23.07
CA PHE A 56 2.09 -11.56 22.03
C PHE A 56 1.33 -10.36 22.60
N TYR A 57 0.58 -10.54 23.68
CA TYR A 57 -0.21 -9.46 24.28
C TYR A 57 0.62 -8.29 24.82
N ARG A 58 1.93 -8.46 25.00
CA ARG A 58 2.85 -7.34 25.35
C ARG A 58 3.15 -6.43 24.15
N HIS A 59 2.90 -6.92 22.93
CA HIS A 59 3.14 -6.19 21.67
C HIS A 59 1.84 -5.69 21.05
N PHE A 60 0.80 -6.53 21.04
CA PHE A 60 -0.50 -6.20 20.44
C PHE A 60 -1.62 -6.67 21.36
N GLY A 61 -2.50 -5.73 21.75
CA GLY A 61 -3.61 -6.03 22.64
C GLY A 61 -4.72 -6.89 22.02
N SER A 62 -4.78 -6.94 20.67
CA SER A 62 -5.75 -7.76 19.92
C SER A 62 -5.28 -8.01 18.50
N LEU A 63 -5.93 -8.94 17.78
CA LEU A 63 -5.73 -9.13 16.34
C LEU A 63 -6.15 -7.90 15.51
N GLU A 64 -7.16 -7.20 15.95
CA GLU A 64 -7.59 -5.94 15.30
C GLU A 64 -6.49 -4.88 15.38
N LEU A 65 -5.86 -4.70 16.55
CA LEU A 65 -4.74 -3.77 16.70
C LEU A 65 -3.51 -4.21 15.89
N LEU A 66 -3.28 -5.51 15.75
CA LEU A 66 -2.29 -6.04 14.83
C LEU A 66 -2.63 -5.71 13.38
N GLY A 67 -3.89 -5.90 12.98
CA GLY A 67 -4.38 -5.55 11.64
C GLY A 67 -4.20 -4.06 11.32
N LEU A 68 -4.52 -3.17 12.26
CA LEU A 68 -4.29 -1.73 12.09
C LEU A 68 -2.80 -1.39 11.93
N ALA A 69 -1.92 -2.07 12.68
CA ALA A 69 -0.47 -1.90 12.52
C ALA A 69 0.03 -2.41 11.15
N LEU A 70 -0.56 -3.48 10.61
CA LEU A 70 -0.27 -3.96 9.26
C LEU A 70 -0.75 -2.98 8.18
N VAL A 71 -1.91 -2.33 8.38
CA VAL A 71 -2.38 -1.25 7.48
C VAL A 71 -1.36 -0.11 7.46
N ASP A 72 -0.96 0.41 8.62
CA ASP A 72 0.01 1.50 8.75
C ASP A 72 1.35 1.15 8.05
N GLU A 73 1.83 -0.07 8.24
CA GLU A 73 3.07 -0.53 7.62
C GLU A 73 2.95 -0.66 6.09
N SER A 74 1.85 -1.25 5.61
CA SER A 74 1.60 -1.45 4.18
C SER A 74 1.49 -0.12 3.44
N PHE A 75 0.79 0.85 4.01
CA PHE A 75 0.64 2.17 3.40
C PHE A 75 1.89 3.05 3.55
N ARG A 76 2.75 2.81 4.53
CA ARG A 76 4.05 3.49 4.62
C ARG A 76 4.93 3.12 3.43
N SER A 77 5.07 1.83 3.13
CA SER A 77 5.81 1.34 1.97
C SER A 77 5.23 1.89 0.65
N LEU A 78 3.90 1.93 0.52
CA LEU A 78 3.22 2.50 -0.64
C LEU A 78 3.51 4.00 -0.80
N ARG A 79 3.48 4.79 0.27
CA ARG A 79 3.82 6.22 0.22
C ARG A 79 5.27 6.47 -0.20
N GLU A 80 6.20 5.67 0.29
CA GLU A 80 7.61 5.76 -0.13
C GLU A 80 7.75 5.53 -1.64
N MET A 81 7.06 4.55 -2.20
CA MET A 81 7.03 4.28 -3.64
C MET A 81 6.39 5.43 -4.42
N LEU A 82 5.26 5.98 -3.96
CA LEU A 82 4.61 7.11 -4.62
C LEU A 82 5.52 8.34 -4.68
N LEU A 83 6.25 8.63 -3.60
CA LEU A 83 7.25 9.71 -3.59
C LEU A 83 8.37 9.46 -4.61
N ASP A 84 8.76 8.21 -4.82
CA ASP A 84 9.78 7.85 -5.81
C ASP A 84 9.26 8.01 -7.25
N VAL A 85 8.02 7.60 -7.52
CA VAL A 85 7.35 7.84 -8.80
C VAL A 85 7.33 9.33 -9.14
N TRP A 86 6.95 10.18 -8.18
CA TRP A 86 6.88 11.62 -8.39
C TRP A 86 8.25 12.27 -8.64
N ARG A 87 9.32 11.78 -8.00
CA ARG A 87 10.68 12.29 -8.20
C ARG A 87 11.26 11.96 -9.56
N HIS A 88 10.86 10.83 -10.15
CA HIS A 88 11.45 10.29 -11.39
C HIS A 88 10.56 10.44 -12.62
N ALA A 89 9.39 11.05 -12.52
CA ALA A 89 8.47 11.32 -13.62
C ALA A 89 8.57 12.79 -14.09
N PRO A 90 9.52 13.13 -14.98
CA PRO A 90 9.82 14.53 -15.31
C PRO A 90 8.81 15.21 -16.21
N GLU A 91 8.03 14.50 -17.01
CA GLU A 91 7.05 15.09 -17.94
C GLU A 91 5.75 14.28 -18.03
N TYR A 92 4.63 14.99 -18.14
CA TYR A 92 3.27 14.43 -18.19
C TYR A 92 3.07 13.35 -19.29
N ARG A 93 3.79 13.44 -20.42
CA ARG A 93 3.67 12.48 -21.53
C ARG A 93 4.31 11.12 -21.19
N ASP A 94 5.38 11.14 -20.40
CA ASP A 94 6.13 9.92 -20.04
C ASP A 94 5.67 9.37 -18.68
N PHE A 95 4.78 10.09 -17.98
CA PHE A 95 4.31 9.71 -16.65
C PHE A 95 3.69 8.30 -16.63
N ILE A 96 2.81 7.97 -17.59
CA ILE A 96 2.16 6.65 -17.65
C ILE A 96 3.19 5.56 -17.94
N ASP A 97 4.07 5.79 -18.93
CA ASP A 97 5.03 4.79 -19.34
C ASP A 97 6.13 4.57 -18.30
N GLY A 98 6.44 5.58 -17.51
CA GLY A 98 7.39 5.51 -16.40
C GLY A 98 6.80 4.97 -15.10
N SER A 99 5.58 5.38 -14.73
CA SER A 99 5.00 5.02 -13.42
C SER A 99 4.46 3.60 -13.34
N LEU A 100 3.82 3.09 -14.40
CA LEU A 100 3.23 1.75 -14.38
C LEU A 100 4.22 0.63 -14.07
N PRO A 101 5.43 0.58 -14.68
CA PRO A 101 6.45 -0.42 -14.33
C PRO A 101 6.91 -0.31 -12.87
N ILE A 102 7.03 0.91 -12.32
CA ILE A 102 7.43 1.12 -10.92
C ILE A 102 6.36 0.56 -9.98
N VAL A 103 5.08 0.86 -10.24
CA VAL A 103 3.96 0.29 -9.47
C VAL A 103 3.95 -1.22 -9.53
N ALA A 104 4.11 -1.82 -10.72
CA ALA A 104 4.14 -3.27 -10.89
C ALA A 104 5.32 -3.91 -10.16
N GLN A 105 6.50 -3.32 -10.23
CA GLN A 105 7.66 -3.78 -9.48
C GLN A 105 7.41 -3.73 -7.97
N HIS A 106 6.86 -2.62 -7.48
CA HIS A 106 6.56 -2.47 -6.06
C HIS A 106 5.50 -3.48 -5.57
N VAL A 107 4.46 -3.75 -6.38
CA VAL A 107 3.47 -4.80 -6.09
C VAL A 107 4.15 -6.17 -5.99
N ARG A 108 5.05 -6.49 -6.92
CA ARG A 108 5.77 -7.77 -6.93
C ARG A 108 6.67 -7.93 -5.71
N GLU A 109 7.41 -6.90 -5.35
CA GLU A 109 8.33 -6.89 -4.20
C GLU A 109 7.59 -6.92 -2.86
N ASN A 110 6.38 -6.35 -2.79
CA ASN A 110 5.57 -6.21 -1.59
C ASN A 110 4.24 -6.98 -1.67
N ARG A 111 4.20 -8.09 -2.42
CA ARG A 111 2.97 -8.82 -2.76
C ARG A 111 2.10 -9.15 -1.54
N SER A 112 2.68 -9.52 -0.42
CA SER A 112 1.95 -9.86 0.81
C SER A 112 1.19 -8.66 1.38
N HIS A 113 1.76 -7.46 1.32
CA HIS A 113 1.09 -6.22 1.76
C HIS A 113 -0.09 -5.87 0.85
N TYR A 114 0.09 -5.98 -0.46
CA TYR A 114 -1.00 -5.74 -1.42
C TYR A 114 -2.12 -6.78 -1.30
N ALA A 115 -1.77 -8.06 -1.13
CA ALA A 115 -2.74 -9.12 -0.89
C ALA A 115 -3.54 -8.90 0.40
N PHE A 116 -2.87 -8.46 1.47
CA PHE A 116 -3.51 -8.09 2.73
C PHE A 116 -4.49 -6.93 2.51
N ILE A 117 -4.06 -5.82 1.90
CA ILE A 117 -4.93 -4.67 1.63
C ILE A 117 -6.14 -5.08 0.77
N ALA A 118 -5.92 -5.80 -0.33
CA ALA A 118 -6.99 -6.23 -1.24
C ALA A 118 -8.08 -7.04 -0.53
N ARG A 119 -7.68 -7.98 0.32
CA ARG A 119 -8.63 -8.82 1.07
C ARG A 119 -9.31 -8.08 2.21
N GLU A 120 -8.53 -7.39 3.04
CA GLU A 120 -9.05 -6.73 4.22
C GLU A 120 -9.90 -5.51 3.90
N ARG A 121 -9.72 -4.88 2.75
CA ARG A 121 -10.55 -3.77 2.28
C ARG A 121 -12.02 -4.16 2.12
N THR A 122 -12.30 -5.41 1.76
CA THR A 122 -13.66 -5.91 1.52
C THR A 122 -14.17 -6.82 2.62
N ALA A 123 -13.34 -7.73 3.12
CA ALA A 123 -13.73 -8.80 4.05
C ALA A 123 -13.14 -8.65 5.47
N GLY A 124 -12.30 -7.66 5.72
CA GLY A 124 -11.66 -7.43 7.01
C GLY A 124 -12.59 -6.94 8.11
N PRO A 125 -12.11 -6.93 9.36
CA PRO A 125 -12.82 -6.32 10.49
C PRO A 125 -13.19 -4.85 10.19
N PRO A 126 -14.32 -4.33 10.68
CA PRO A 126 -14.79 -2.98 10.35
C PRO A 126 -13.74 -1.88 10.50
N ARG A 127 -13.03 -1.81 11.62
CA ARG A 127 -11.99 -0.81 11.86
C ARG A 127 -10.79 -0.93 10.91
N VAL A 128 -10.44 -2.15 10.50
CA VAL A 128 -9.36 -2.38 9.52
C VAL A 128 -9.81 -1.90 8.14
N ARG A 129 -11.05 -2.19 7.73
CA ARG A 129 -11.62 -1.67 6.47
C ARG A 129 -11.66 -0.15 6.44
N GLU A 130 -12.13 0.46 7.53
CA GLU A 130 -12.19 1.93 7.70
C GLU A 130 -10.79 2.55 7.62
N ALA A 131 -9.79 1.94 8.26
CA ALA A 131 -8.40 2.40 8.20
C ALA A 131 -7.84 2.33 6.77
N ILE A 132 -8.08 1.22 6.04
CA ILE A 132 -7.67 1.09 4.63
C ILE A 132 -8.37 2.14 3.75
N GLY A 133 -9.69 2.32 3.92
CA GLY A 133 -10.45 3.35 3.20
C GLY A 133 -9.89 4.75 3.45
N HIS A 134 -9.60 5.08 4.71
CA HIS A 134 -9.01 6.37 5.08
C HIS A 134 -7.65 6.62 4.41
N GLU A 135 -6.78 5.61 4.36
CA GLU A 135 -5.48 5.73 3.70
C GLU A 135 -5.61 5.95 2.18
N ILE A 136 -6.55 5.24 1.52
CA ILE A 136 -6.85 5.44 0.09
C ILE A 136 -7.38 6.86 -0.14
N ASP A 137 -8.28 7.36 0.72
CA ASP A 137 -8.81 8.71 0.65
C ASP A 137 -7.72 9.78 0.84
N LEU A 138 -6.71 9.52 1.70
CA LEU A 138 -5.56 10.42 1.86
C LEU A 138 -4.74 10.49 0.57
N ILE A 139 -4.40 9.36 -0.03
CA ILE A 139 -3.67 9.30 -1.30
C ILE A 139 -4.45 10.02 -2.41
N THR A 140 -5.77 9.84 -2.46
CA THR A 140 -6.63 10.52 -3.45
C THR A 140 -6.57 12.03 -3.29
N ARG A 141 -6.62 12.55 -2.07
CA ARG A 141 -6.52 13.98 -1.78
C ARG A 141 -5.13 14.56 -2.10
N GLU A 142 -4.08 13.80 -1.82
CA GLU A 142 -2.71 14.18 -2.19
C GLU A 142 -2.58 14.28 -3.70
N LEU A 143 -3.04 13.27 -4.45
CA LEU A 143 -3.04 13.29 -5.91
C LEU A 143 -3.86 14.45 -6.47
N ALA A 144 -5.06 14.72 -5.94
CA ALA A 144 -5.87 15.88 -6.35
C ALA A 144 -5.13 17.20 -6.14
N THR A 145 -4.41 17.34 -5.03
CA THR A 145 -3.60 18.51 -4.74
C THR A 145 -2.45 18.66 -5.75
N ASP A 146 -1.80 17.58 -6.14
CA ASP A 146 -0.70 17.60 -7.09
C ASP A 146 -1.20 17.89 -8.51
N ILE A 147 -2.35 17.34 -8.91
CA ILE A 147 -3.02 17.68 -10.18
C ILE A 147 -3.32 19.18 -10.22
N ALA A 148 -3.89 19.75 -9.15
CA ALA A 148 -4.19 21.17 -9.07
C ALA A 148 -2.94 22.06 -9.18
N ARG A 149 -1.81 21.62 -8.63
CA ARG A 149 -0.55 22.37 -8.67
C ARG A 149 0.20 22.26 -10.01
N SER A 150 -0.08 21.22 -10.78
CA SER A 150 0.64 20.95 -12.04
C SER A 150 0.34 21.96 -13.16
N GLY A 151 -0.71 22.82 -13.02
CA GLY A 151 -1.22 23.69 -14.07
C GLY A 151 -1.91 22.96 -15.21
N ALA A 152 -1.93 21.62 -15.21
CA ALA A 152 -2.60 20.83 -16.24
C ALA A 152 -4.13 20.87 -16.12
N ALA A 153 -4.64 21.38 -14.99
CA ALA A 153 -6.06 21.38 -14.64
C ALA A 153 -6.64 22.79 -14.46
N ASP A 154 -6.09 23.81 -15.10
CA ASP A 154 -6.53 25.21 -14.97
C ASP A 154 -7.99 25.45 -15.37
N HIS A 155 -8.58 24.50 -16.12
CA HIS A 155 -9.97 24.53 -16.56
C HIS A 155 -10.91 23.63 -15.76
N TYR A 156 -10.40 23.07 -14.65
CA TYR A 156 -11.16 22.17 -13.80
C TYR A 156 -11.70 22.88 -12.55
N SER A 157 -12.90 22.50 -12.15
CA SER A 157 -13.38 22.76 -10.78
C SER A 157 -12.63 21.88 -9.78
N SER A 158 -12.55 22.31 -8.53
CA SER A 158 -11.98 21.49 -7.45
C SER A 158 -12.69 20.13 -7.31
N THR A 159 -13.99 20.09 -7.59
CA THR A 159 -14.79 18.86 -7.61
C THR A 159 -14.32 17.91 -8.70
N ASP A 160 -14.12 18.40 -9.93
CA ASP A 160 -13.70 17.57 -11.06
C ASP A 160 -12.27 17.09 -10.91
N ILE A 161 -11.38 17.89 -10.29
CA ILE A 161 -10.02 17.44 -9.91
C ILE A 161 -10.12 16.27 -8.92
N GLY A 162 -10.99 16.37 -7.90
CA GLY A 162 -11.21 15.29 -6.95
C GLY A 162 -11.71 14.01 -7.61
N LEU A 163 -12.68 14.13 -8.53
CA LEU A 163 -13.22 13.00 -9.30
C LEU A 163 -12.15 12.36 -10.21
N LEU A 164 -11.31 13.16 -10.85
CA LEU A 164 -10.22 12.65 -11.68
C LEU A 164 -9.19 11.88 -10.83
N ALA A 165 -8.82 12.41 -9.67
CA ALA A 165 -7.92 11.74 -8.74
C ALA A 165 -8.51 10.42 -8.25
N ASP A 166 -9.80 10.39 -7.90
CA ASP A 166 -10.50 9.16 -7.48
C ASP A 166 -10.50 8.10 -8.58
N LEU A 167 -10.78 8.48 -9.83
CA LEU A 167 -10.73 7.58 -10.97
C LEU A 167 -9.33 6.99 -11.16
N ILE A 168 -8.27 7.78 -11.05
CA ILE A 168 -6.88 7.32 -11.19
C ILE A 168 -6.52 6.36 -10.05
N VAL A 169 -6.81 6.72 -8.80
CA VAL A 169 -6.50 5.88 -7.64
C VAL A 169 -7.28 4.56 -7.68
N SER A 170 -8.57 4.60 -7.96
CA SER A 170 -9.41 3.40 -8.11
C SER A 170 -8.88 2.48 -9.22
N PHE A 171 -8.42 3.06 -10.33
CA PHE A 171 -7.81 2.32 -11.42
C PHE A 171 -6.50 1.62 -10.98
N VAL A 172 -5.60 2.35 -10.29
CA VAL A 172 -4.33 1.79 -9.80
C VAL A 172 -4.56 0.69 -8.77
N VAL A 173 -5.51 0.87 -7.85
CA VAL A 173 -5.91 -0.15 -6.88
C VAL A 173 -6.39 -1.43 -7.60
N THR A 174 -7.29 -1.29 -8.57
CA THR A 174 -7.78 -2.44 -9.35
C THR A 174 -6.67 -3.14 -10.14
N MET A 175 -5.73 -2.38 -10.70
CA MET A 175 -4.56 -2.93 -11.38
C MET A 175 -3.67 -3.72 -10.41
N ALA A 176 -3.38 -3.17 -9.24
CA ALA A 176 -2.59 -3.83 -8.21
C ALA A 176 -3.23 -5.14 -7.73
N GLU A 177 -4.55 -5.16 -7.52
CA GLU A 177 -5.30 -6.36 -7.18
C GLU A 177 -5.13 -7.46 -8.26
N ARG A 178 -5.26 -7.11 -9.55
CA ARG A 178 -5.06 -8.07 -10.64
C ARG A 178 -3.64 -8.64 -10.68
N LEU A 179 -2.62 -7.81 -10.41
CA LEU A 179 -1.23 -8.25 -10.34
C LEU A 179 -0.97 -9.20 -9.16
N VAL A 180 -1.68 -9.00 -8.05
CA VAL A 180 -1.64 -9.91 -6.88
C VAL A 180 -2.31 -11.24 -7.19
N ASP A 181 -3.47 -11.20 -7.83
CA ASP A 181 -4.29 -12.39 -8.10
C ASP A 181 -3.67 -13.28 -9.20
N ASP A 182 -3.14 -12.67 -10.26
CA ASP A 182 -2.54 -13.38 -11.41
C ASP A 182 -1.19 -12.74 -11.80
N PRO A 183 -0.09 -13.07 -11.09
CA PRO A 183 1.24 -12.53 -11.39
C PRO A 183 1.73 -12.83 -12.81
N ASP A 184 1.31 -13.95 -13.40
CA ASP A 184 1.73 -14.35 -14.75
C ASP A 184 1.09 -13.45 -15.82
N SER A 185 0.04 -12.71 -15.48
CA SER A 185 -0.62 -11.76 -16.37
C SER A 185 0.04 -10.38 -16.42
N GLU A 186 1.15 -10.13 -15.73
CA GLU A 186 1.76 -8.79 -15.56
C GLU A 186 1.89 -8.04 -16.90
N ALA A 187 2.51 -8.64 -17.92
CA ALA A 187 2.70 -7.98 -19.21
C ALA A 187 1.37 -7.56 -19.87
N ARG A 188 0.35 -8.43 -19.79
CA ARG A 188 -0.99 -8.16 -20.33
C ARG A 188 -1.69 -7.07 -19.52
N THR A 189 -1.62 -7.14 -18.21
CA THR A 189 -2.22 -6.16 -17.28
C THR A 189 -1.63 -4.78 -17.49
N LEU A 190 -0.30 -4.67 -17.61
CA LEU A 190 0.38 -3.40 -17.89
C LEU A 190 0.03 -2.83 -19.28
N ALA A 191 -0.05 -3.66 -20.31
CA ALA A 191 -0.46 -3.20 -21.64
C ALA A 191 -1.90 -2.64 -21.64
N GLN A 192 -2.81 -3.32 -20.97
CA GLN A 192 -4.19 -2.84 -20.78
C GLN A 192 -4.24 -1.56 -19.94
N ALA A 193 -3.52 -1.51 -18.83
CA ALA A 193 -3.45 -0.36 -17.94
C ALA A 193 -2.94 0.89 -18.68
N ARG A 194 -1.89 0.74 -19.48
CA ARG A 194 -1.35 1.83 -20.31
C ARG A 194 -2.41 2.40 -21.24
N THR A 195 -3.15 1.54 -21.93
CA THR A 195 -4.21 1.97 -22.85
C THR A 195 -5.35 2.67 -22.12
N GLN A 196 -5.81 2.11 -21.01
CA GLN A 196 -6.91 2.65 -20.21
C GLN A 196 -6.55 4.02 -19.60
N LEU A 197 -5.35 4.17 -19.03
CA LEU A 197 -4.90 5.46 -18.50
C LEU A 197 -4.73 6.50 -19.61
N ARG A 198 -4.23 6.12 -20.79
CA ARG A 198 -4.17 7.04 -21.93
C ARG A 198 -5.56 7.53 -22.35
N MET A 199 -6.55 6.63 -22.40
CA MET A 199 -7.95 7.01 -22.68
C MET A 199 -8.49 7.98 -21.63
N LEU A 200 -8.25 7.69 -20.35
CA LEU A 200 -8.65 8.56 -19.25
C LEU A 200 -8.01 9.95 -19.37
N LEU A 201 -6.69 10.00 -19.58
CA LEU A 201 -5.97 11.28 -19.68
C LEU A 201 -6.31 12.08 -20.93
N VAL A 202 -6.55 11.42 -22.08
CA VAL A 202 -7.05 12.10 -23.29
C VAL A 202 -8.43 12.69 -23.03
N GLY A 203 -9.29 11.96 -22.34
CA GLY A 203 -10.59 12.48 -21.90
C GLY A 203 -10.44 13.67 -20.97
N ALA A 204 -9.56 13.55 -19.99
CA ALA A 204 -9.26 14.60 -19.04
C ALA A 204 -8.74 15.87 -19.74
N VAL A 205 -7.74 15.82 -20.60
CA VAL A 205 -7.19 17.00 -21.31
C VAL A 205 -8.26 17.78 -22.09
N ASN A 206 -9.28 17.10 -22.57
CA ASN A 206 -10.40 17.72 -23.33
C ASN A 206 -11.58 18.10 -22.45
N TRP A 207 -11.57 17.79 -21.17
CA TRP A 207 -12.65 18.13 -20.24
C TRP A 207 -12.65 19.63 -19.94
N ARG A 208 -13.83 20.16 -19.74
CA ARG A 208 -14.06 21.52 -19.25
C ARG A 208 -15.15 21.45 -18.20
N SER A 209 -14.87 21.92 -17.00
CA SER A 209 -15.87 21.99 -15.94
C SER A 209 -17.02 22.87 -16.37
N ARG A 210 -18.24 22.43 -16.12
CA ARG A 210 -19.43 23.25 -16.28
C ARG A 210 -19.52 24.13 -15.04
N GLU A 211 -19.84 25.43 -15.26
CA GLU A 211 -20.19 26.29 -14.12
C GLU A 211 -21.44 25.69 -13.44
N PRO A 212 -21.44 25.61 -12.09
CA PRO A 212 -22.66 25.20 -11.38
C PRO A 212 -23.76 26.21 -11.71
N GLY A 213 -24.83 25.73 -12.34
CA GLY A 213 -26.03 26.53 -12.65
C GLY A 213 -26.81 26.91 -11.40
#